data_1c0cd7486c10cd670dc5cd9a2e6258f8
#
_entry.id   1c0cd7486c10cd670dc5cd9a2e6258f8
#
_cell.length_a   1.000
_cell.length_b   1.000
_cell.length_c   1.000
_cell.angle_alpha   90.00
_cell.angle_beta   90.00
_cell.angle_gamma   90.00
#
_symmetry.space_group_name_H-M   'P 1'
#
loop_
_entity.id
_entity.type
_entity.pdbx_description
1 polymer ?
#
loop_
_entity_poly.entity_id
_entity_poly.type
_entity_poly.pdbx_seq_one_letter_code
_entity_poly.pdbx_strand_id
1 'polypeptide(L)'
;MLLCQISDLHIKSRGENAYRVVDTAESLRRCVAHIGSLPTAPDAIVITGDLVEGGHADEYALLRELLAPLPLPVYVIPGNHDERSAMRQAFADQPWMAQGGERIEYVIDAHPLRIVALDTVIPRRGGGQLAAESMAWLDATLAQAPATPTVVIMHHPPFATGIGHMDQIGLANGEILEPVIARHPQVERVLCGHLHRSIQKRFGGSIASTCPSPAHQVQLDLRTGAPQLFVMEPPGYQLHLWTPDGGLVSHTVAIGDFDGPYPFD
;
A
#
# COMPACT_ATOMS: atom_id res chain seq x y z
N MET A 1 -14.14 12.21 -1.05
CA MET A 1 -13.64 11.03 -0.31
C MET A 1 -12.20 11.25 0.07
N LEU A 2 -11.84 10.96 1.32
CA LEU A 2 -10.46 10.99 1.81
C LEU A 2 -10.02 9.54 2.08
N LEU A 3 -9.13 9.02 1.25
CA LEU A 3 -8.55 7.68 1.39
C LEU A 3 -7.17 7.80 2.05
N CYS A 4 -6.95 7.05 3.13
CA CYS A 4 -5.63 6.93 3.76
C CYS A 4 -4.91 5.70 3.22
N GLN A 5 -3.66 5.86 2.78
CA GLN A 5 -2.78 4.75 2.42
C GLN A 5 -1.65 4.63 3.44
N ILE A 6 -1.54 3.47 4.06
CA ILE A 6 -0.36 3.05 4.81
C ILE A 6 0.24 1.82 4.13
N SER A 7 1.50 1.51 4.38
CA SER A 7 2.20 0.40 3.70
C SER A 7 3.39 -0.09 4.49
N ASP A 8 3.80 -1.32 4.24
CA ASP A 8 5.08 -1.86 4.72
C ASP A 8 5.21 -1.77 6.24
N LEU A 9 4.24 -2.38 6.93
CA LEU A 9 4.12 -2.34 8.39
C LEU A 9 5.09 -3.29 9.07
N HIS A 10 5.40 -4.44 8.45
CA HIS A 10 6.36 -5.45 8.90
C HIS A 10 6.15 -5.87 10.37
N ILE A 11 4.89 -6.09 10.78
CA ILE A 11 4.58 -6.47 12.15
C ILE A 11 5.21 -7.82 12.48
N LYS A 12 6.00 -7.83 13.56
CA LYS A 12 6.63 -9.01 14.14
C LYS A 12 5.75 -9.60 15.25
N SER A 13 6.08 -10.83 15.65
CA SER A 13 5.52 -11.43 16.87
C SER A 13 5.71 -10.50 18.07
N ARG A 14 4.79 -10.57 19.03
CA ARG A 14 4.78 -9.65 20.19
C ARG A 14 6.13 -9.66 20.94
N GLY A 15 6.71 -8.47 21.09
CA GLY A 15 7.98 -8.25 21.77
C GLY A 15 9.22 -8.44 20.88
N GLU A 16 9.05 -8.71 19.61
CA GLU A 16 10.15 -8.81 18.66
C GLU A 16 10.28 -7.52 17.81
N ASN A 17 11.53 -7.18 17.48
CA ASN A 17 11.84 -6.08 16.58
C ASN A 17 12.21 -6.58 15.18
N ALA A 18 11.71 -5.91 14.15
CA ALA A 18 12.22 -6.12 12.80
C ALA A 18 13.68 -5.64 12.70
N TYR A 19 14.49 -6.37 11.94
CA TYR A 19 15.92 -6.06 11.77
C TYR A 19 16.67 -5.79 13.07
N ARG A 20 16.23 -6.36 14.22
CA ARG A 20 16.76 -6.25 15.58
C ARG A 20 16.59 -4.87 16.27
N VAL A 21 16.22 -3.83 15.52
CA VAL A 21 16.22 -2.44 16.03
C VAL A 21 14.91 -1.69 15.82
N VAL A 22 14.03 -2.17 14.92
CA VAL A 22 12.81 -1.48 14.57
C VAL A 22 11.63 -2.07 15.32
N ASP A 23 11.08 -1.35 16.28
CA ASP A 23 9.79 -1.69 16.93
C ASP A 23 8.64 -1.29 16.00
N THR A 24 8.26 -2.21 15.13
CA THR A 24 7.21 -2.01 14.14
C THR A 24 5.83 -1.94 14.78
N ALA A 25 5.61 -2.63 15.90
CA ALA A 25 4.36 -2.57 16.63
C ALA A 25 4.14 -1.17 17.25
N GLU A 26 5.16 -0.60 17.87
CA GLU A 26 5.10 0.78 18.38
C GLU A 26 4.96 1.79 17.26
N SER A 27 5.65 1.60 16.15
CA SER A 27 5.53 2.43 14.96
C SER A 27 4.10 2.46 14.42
N LEU A 28 3.43 1.30 14.35
CA LEU A 28 2.03 1.22 13.94
C LEU A 28 1.09 1.85 14.98
N ARG A 29 1.31 1.69 16.29
CA ARG A 29 0.51 2.38 17.33
C ARG A 29 0.56 3.89 17.14
N ARG A 30 1.75 4.45 16.92
CA ARG A 30 1.93 5.90 16.67
C ARG A 30 1.23 6.33 15.39
N CYS A 31 1.31 5.53 14.32
CA CYS A 31 0.60 5.79 13.06
C CYS A 31 -0.92 5.81 13.26
N VAL A 32 -1.47 4.81 13.95
CA VAL A 32 -2.91 4.70 14.25
C VAL A 32 -3.38 5.88 15.11
N ALA A 33 -2.62 6.23 16.14
CA ALA A 33 -2.93 7.40 16.99
C ALA A 33 -2.90 8.70 16.17
N HIS A 34 -1.92 8.87 15.30
CA HIS A 34 -1.79 10.04 14.43
C HIS A 34 -2.96 10.14 13.44
N ILE A 35 -3.34 9.04 12.79
CA ILE A 35 -4.53 9.00 11.90
C ILE A 35 -5.80 9.34 12.68
N GLY A 36 -5.95 8.80 13.91
CA GLY A 36 -7.09 9.08 14.78
C GLY A 36 -7.18 10.54 15.27
N SER A 37 -6.07 11.28 15.23
CA SER A 37 -5.99 12.70 15.62
C SER A 37 -6.16 13.68 14.46
N LEU A 38 -6.30 13.21 13.23
CA LEU A 38 -6.49 14.08 12.07
C LEU A 38 -7.74 14.95 12.21
N PRO A 39 -7.68 16.24 11.86
CA PRO A 39 -8.85 17.13 11.89
C PRO A 39 -10.02 16.65 11.02
N THR A 40 -9.69 15.93 9.94
CA THR A 40 -10.67 15.29 9.07
C THR A 40 -10.34 13.80 9.02
N ALA A 41 -11.23 12.97 9.56
CA ALA A 41 -11.07 11.53 9.51
C ALA A 41 -11.12 11.02 8.07
N PRO A 42 -10.26 10.06 7.67
CA PRO A 42 -10.41 9.36 6.41
C PRO A 42 -11.73 8.58 6.33
N ASP A 43 -12.24 8.38 5.11
CA ASP A 43 -13.42 7.54 4.87
C ASP A 43 -13.07 6.05 4.87
N ALA A 44 -11.82 5.72 4.50
CA ALA A 44 -11.30 4.35 4.49
C ALA A 44 -9.76 4.35 4.53
N ILE A 45 -9.20 3.20 4.87
CA ILE A 45 -7.76 2.95 4.85
C ILE A 45 -7.46 1.81 3.87
N VAL A 46 -6.41 1.95 3.07
CA VAL A 46 -5.80 0.87 2.31
C VAL A 46 -4.41 0.58 2.85
N ILE A 47 -4.06 -0.71 2.98
CA ILE A 47 -2.71 -1.14 3.35
C ILE A 47 -2.11 -1.88 2.16
N THR A 48 -1.08 -1.29 1.56
CA THR A 48 -0.53 -1.75 0.28
C THR A 48 0.58 -2.80 0.43
N GLY A 49 0.34 -3.79 1.31
CA GLY A 49 1.17 -4.99 1.48
C GLY A 49 2.25 -4.86 2.55
N ASP A 50 2.99 -5.96 2.73
CA ASP A 50 3.95 -6.18 3.82
C ASP A 50 3.35 -5.83 5.17
N LEU A 51 2.20 -6.46 5.44
CA LEU A 51 1.43 -6.29 6.67
C LEU A 51 2.21 -6.79 7.87
N VAL A 52 2.84 -7.96 7.70
CA VAL A 52 3.63 -8.66 8.70
C VAL A 52 5.00 -9.02 8.13
N GLU A 53 5.94 -9.42 8.99
CA GLU A 53 7.32 -9.71 8.58
C GLU A 53 7.52 -11.17 8.15
N GLY A 54 6.88 -12.11 8.82
CA GLY A 54 7.11 -13.55 8.61
C GLY A 54 5.92 -14.30 8.02
N GLY A 55 4.77 -13.65 7.85
CA GLY A 55 3.54 -14.31 7.40
C GLY A 55 2.89 -15.23 8.45
N HIS A 56 3.25 -15.08 9.74
CA HIS A 56 2.77 -15.95 10.82
C HIS A 56 1.42 -15.48 11.39
N ALA A 57 0.60 -16.44 11.84
CA ALA A 57 -0.75 -16.17 12.35
C ALA A 57 -0.78 -15.23 13.57
N ASP A 58 0.20 -15.30 14.45
CA ASP A 58 0.33 -14.45 15.63
C ASP A 58 0.73 -13.00 15.27
N GLU A 59 1.50 -12.81 14.20
CA GLU A 59 1.81 -11.49 13.66
C GLU A 59 0.54 -10.81 13.10
N TYR A 60 -0.30 -11.54 12.36
CA TYR A 60 -1.60 -11.02 11.89
C TYR A 60 -2.58 -10.77 13.04
N ALA A 61 -2.57 -11.60 14.08
CA ALA A 61 -3.40 -11.38 15.27
C ALA A 61 -3.00 -10.07 15.96
N LEU A 62 -1.70 -9.83 16.12
CA LEU A 62 -1.18 -8.57 16.66
C LEU A 62 -1.51 -7.38 15.75
N LEU A 63 -1.35 -7.52 14.45
CA LEU A 63 -1.73 -6.49 13.47
C LEU A 63 -3.20 -6.08 13.65
N ARG A 64 -4.11 -7.04 13.71
CA ARG A 64 -5.54 -6.76 13.91
C ARG A 64 -5.84 -6.05 15.24
N GLU A 65 -5.14 -6.44 16.31
CA GLU A 65 -5.23 -5.75 17.60
C GLU A 65 -4.78 -4.28 17.49
N LEU A 66 -3.66 -4.04 16.81
CA LEU A 66 -3.11 -2.69 16.63
C LEU A 66 -3.99 -1.79 15.76
N LEU A 67 -4.70 -2.35 14.78
CA LEU A 67 -5.63 -1.63 13.92
C LEU A 67 -7.01 -1.42 14.54
N ALA A 68 -7.38 -2.17 15.58
CA ALA A 68 -8.72 -2.13 16.19
C ALA A 68 -9.18 -0.73 16.69
N PRO A 69 -8.29 0.19 17.12
CA PRO A 69 -8.71 1.54 17.50
C PRO A 69 -9.25 2.39 16.34
N LEU A 70 -9.02 2.02 15.07
CA LEU A 70 -9.51 2.74 13.91
C LEU A 70 -10.96 2.32 13.59
N PRO A 71 -11.96 3.19 13.77
CA PRO A 71 -13.36 2.87 13.48
C PRO A 71 -13.69 3.05 11.99
N LEU A 72 -12.77 2.64 11.11
CA LEU A 72 -12.82 2.87 9.66
C LEU A 72 -12.69 1.54 8.92
N PRO A 73 -13.28 1.40 7.72
CA PRO A 73 -12.99 0.28 6.85
C PRO A 73 -11.50 0.22 6.51
N VAL A 74 -10.89 -0.96 6.69
CA VAL A 74 -9.49 -1.22 6.35
C VAL A 74 -9.45 -2.31 5.29
N TYR A 75 -8.87 -1.99 4.13
CA TYR A 75 -8.71 -2.89 3.00
C TYR A 75 -7.23 -3.22 2.84
N VAL A 76 -6.88 -4.49 2.73
CA VAL A 76 -5.49 -4.93 2.74
C VAL A 76 -5.19 -5.83 1.54
N ILE A 77 -3.97 -5.73 1.02
CA ILE A 77 -3.43 -6.64 0.01
C ILE A 77 -2.15 -7.29 0.54
N PRO A 78 -1.74 -8.46 0.02
CA PRO A 78 -0.49 -9.06 0.41
C PRO A 78 0.70 -8.34 -0.21
N GLY A 79 1.80 -8.24 0.55
CA GLY A 79 3.15 -7.97 0.05
C GLY A 79 4.00 -9.24 0.06
N ASN A 80 5.29 -9.12 -0.25
CA ASN A 80 6.18 -10.29 -0.37
C ASN A 80 6.52 -10.95 0.98
N HIS A 81 6.30 -10.27 2.10
CA HIS A 81 6.44 -10.82 3.45
C HIS A 81 5.17 -11.53 3.94
N ASP A 82 4.05 -11.33 3.26
CA ASP A 82 2.77 -11.90 3.65
C ASP A 82 2.57 -13.34 3.15
N GLU A 83 1.77 -14.11 3.89
CA GLU A 83 1.32 -15.44 3.51
C GLU A 83 -0.20 -15.44 3.27
N ARG A 84 -0.63 -15.80 2.04
CA ARG A 84 -2.04 -15.69 1.63
C ARG A 84 -3.02 -16.46 2.50
N SER A 85 -2.65 -17.67 2.94
CA SER A 85 -3.55 -18.52 3.75
C SER A 85 -3.74 -17.93 5.15
N ALA A 86 -2.65 -17.52 5.81
CA ALA A 86 -2.69 -16.88 7.11
C ALA A 86 -3.44 -15.52 7.05
N MET A 87 -3.20 -14.74 6.00
CA MET A 87 -3.91 -13.48 5.77
C MET A 87 -5.42 -13.70 5.56
N ARG A 88 -5.82 -14.69 4.75
CA ARG A 88 -7.25 -15.05 4.57
C ARG A 88 -7.90 -15.46 5.89
N GLN A 89 -7.19 -16.21 6.73
CA GLN A 89 -7.67 -16.60 8.04
C GLN A 89 -7.87 -15.39 8.96
N ALA A 90 -6.86 -14.50 8.99
CA ALA A 90 -6.88 -13.31 9.84
C ALA A 90 -7.99 -12.31 9.45
N PHE A 91 -8.36 -12.24 8.18
CA PHE A 91 -9.38 -11.33 7.65
C PHE A 91 -10.64 -12.05 7.13
N ALA A 92 -10.91 -13.28 7.62
CA ALA A 92 -12.05 -14.08 7.17
C ALA A 92 -13.42 -13.46 7.47
N ASP A 93 -13.48 -12.55 8.43
CA ASP A 93 -14.66 -11.74 8.77
C ASP A 93 -14.95 -10.62 7.77
N GLN A 94 -14.02 -10.33 6.86
CA GLN A 94 -14.15 -9.25 5.89
C GLN A 94 -14.77 -9.76 4.59
N PRO A 95 -15.93 -9.20 4.13
CA PRO A 95 -16.63 -9.70 2.95
C PRO A 95 -15.80 -9.67 1.66
N TRP A 96 -14.90 -8.68 1.53
CA TRP A 96 -14.03 -8.54 0.36
C TRP A 96 -12.95 -9.63 0.29
N MET A 97 -12.56 -10.25 1.41
CA MET A 97 -11.59 -11.35 1.41
C MET A 97 -12.13 -12.64 0.77
N ALA A 98 -13.45 -12.78 0.69
CA ALA A 98 -14.10 -13.91 0.02
C ALA A 98 -14.15 -13.76 -1.52
N GLN A 99 -13.83 -12.57 -2.05
CA GLN A 99 -13.70 -12.34 -3.50
C GLN A 99 -12.39 -12.92 -4.02
N GLY A 100 -12.38 -13.32 -5.28
CA GLY A 100 -11.19 -13.86 -5.93
C GLY A 100 -10.92 -15.35 -5.61
N GLY A 101 -9.95 -15.90 -6.35
CA GLY A 101 -9.54 -17.30 -6.31
C GLY A 101 -8.31 -17.53 -5.43
N GLU A 102 -7.24 -18.09 -5.99
CA GLU A 102 -5.96 -18.33 -5.30
C GLU A 102 -5.29 -17.01 -4.86
N ARG A 103 -5.40 -15.96 -5.69
CA ARG A 103 -4.86 -14.62 -5.41
C ARG A 103 -5.84 -13.81 -4.55
N ILE A 104 -5.30 -12.85 -3.80
CA ILE A 104 -6.11 -11.90 -3.02
C ILE A 104 -6.36 -10.68 -3.91
N GLU A 105 -7.37 -10.81 -4.77
CA GLU A 105 -7.81 -9.79 -5.71
C GLU A 105 -9.29 -9.52 -5.49
N TYR A 106 -9.67 -8.23 -5.39
CA TYR A 106 -11.05 -7.85 -5.08
C TYR A 106 -11.37 -6.43 -5.52
N VAL A 107 -12.66 -6.10 -5.48
CA VAL A 107 -13.20 -4.78 -5.80
C VAL A 107 -14.00 -4.25 -4.62
N ILE A 108 -13.83 -2.97 -4.33
CA ILE A 108 -14.65 -2.21 -3.38
C ILE A 108 -15.38 -1.11 -4.14
N ASP A 109 -16.67 -1.25 -4.24
CA ASP A 109 -17.59 -0.28 -4.87
C ASP A 109 -18.38 0.55 -3.85
N ALA A 110 -18.11 0.39 -2.56
CA ALA A 110 -18.85 1.02 -1.47
C ALA A 110 -18.56 2.52 -1.31
N HIS A 111 -17.60 3.07 -2.06
CA HIS A 111 -17.15 4.45 -1.97
C HIS A 111 -17.29 5.18 -3.31
N PRO A 112 -17.33 6.54 -3.30
CA PRO A 112 -17.31 7.32 -4.54
C PRO A 112 -16.07 7.10 -5.40
N LEU A 113 -14.94 6.76 -4.77
CA LEU A 113 -13.70 6.32 -5.41
C LEU A 113 -13.61 4.80 -5.29
N ARG A 114 -13.73 4.10 -6.41
CA ARG A 114 -13.64 2.64 -6.49
C ARG A 114 -12.22 2.18 -6.19
N ILE A 115 -12.08 1.06 -5.48
CA ILE A 115 -10.77 0.46 -5.19
C ILE A 115 -10.71 -0.92 -5.86
N VAL A 116 -9.68 -1.16 -6.69
CA VAL A 116 -9.40 -2.45 -7.31
C VAL A 116 -8.06 -2.96 -6.81
N ALA A 117 -8.08 -4.11 -6.15
CA ALA A 117 -6.91 -4.71 -5.52
C ALA A 117 -6.30 -5.80 -6.40
N LEU A 118 -4.98 -5.73 -6.62
CA LEU A 118 -4.17 -6.71 -7.35
C LEU A 118 -3.16 -7.37 -6.43
N ASP A 119 -3.01 -8.67 -6.57
CA ASP A 119 -2.03 -9.49 -5.87
C ASP A 119 -0.82 -9.75 -6.79
N THR A 120 0.33 -9.18 -6.42
CA THR A 120 1.58 -9.30 -7.18
C THR A 120 2.57 -10.31 -6.59
N VAL A 121 2.19 -11.02 -5.51
CA VAL A 121 3.10 -11.86 -4.75
C VAL A 121 3.49 -13.14 -5.50
N ILE A 122 4.79 -13.42 -5.55
CA ILE A 122 5.34 -14.75 -5.87
C ILE A 122 5.70 -15.40 -4.52
N PRO A 123 5.08 -16.52 -4.12
CA PRO A 123 5.34 -17.14 -2.84
C PRO A 123 6.83 -17.35 -2.54
N ARG A 124 7.29 -16.86 -1.39
CA ARG A 124 8.69 -16.97 -0.92
C ARG A 124 9.73 -16.27 -1.81
N ARG A 125 9.33 -15.23 -2.53
CA ARG A 125 10.21 -14.38 -3.34
C ARG A 125 10.02 -12.92 -2.93
N GLY A 126 11.10 -12.14 -2.88
CA GLY A 126 11.02 -10.70 -2.62
C GLY A 126 10.44 -9.90 -3.79
N GLY A 127 10.59 -10.39 -5.02
CA GLY A 127 10.04 -9.75 -6.22
C GLY A 127 8.62 -10.21 -6.53
N GLY A 128 7.90 -9.39 -7.31
CA GLY A 128 6.53 -9.63 -7.72
C GLY A 128 6.35 -9.97 -9.20
N GLN A 129 5.16 -10.46 -9.54
CA GLN A 129 4.74 -10.72 -10.92
C GLN A 129 3.22 -10.59 -11.05
N LEU A 130 2.75 -9.99 -12.14
CA LEU A 130 1.35 -9.99 -12.54
C LEU A 130 1.05 -11.26 -13.34
N ALA A 131 -0.02 -11.96 -12.97
CA ALA A 131 -0.52 -13.09 -13.74
C ALA A 131 -1.31 -12.63 -14.97
N ALA A 132 -1.32 -13.40 -16.04
CA ALA A 132 -2.11 -13.08 -17.22
C ALA A 132 -3.61 -13.03 -16.92
N GLU A 133 -4.08 -13.92 -16.03
CA GLU A 133 -5.45 -13.99 -15.55
C GLU A 133 -5.82 -12.71 -14.76
N SER A 134 -4.92 -12.22 -13.90
CA SER A 134 -5.11 -10.97 -13.15
C SER A 134 -5.20 -9.77 -14.09
N MET A 135 -4.42 -9.74 -15.16
CA MET A 135 -4.50 -8.66 -16.15
C MET A 135 -5.80 -8.69 -16.95
N ALA A 136 -6.26 -9.87 -17.36
CA ALA A 136 -7.54 -10.04 -18.04
C ALA A 136 -8.71 -9.65 -17.12
N TRP A 137 -8.64 -10.06 -15.85
CA TRP A 137 -9.62 -9.70 -14.83
C TRP A 137 -9.66 -8.19 -14.56
N LEU A 138 -8.49 -7.54 -14.42
CA LEU A 138 -8.40 -6.09 -14.22
C LEU A 138 -9.02 -5.33 -15.40
N ASP A 139 -8.65 -5.68 -16.63
CA ASP A 139 -9.17 -5.03 -17.85
C ASP A 139 -10.69 -5.14 -17.92
N ALA A 140 -11.24 -6.35 -17.72
CA ALA A 140 -12.68 -6.58 -17.69
C ALA A 140 -13.38 -5.83 -16.53
N THR A 141 -12.75 -5.80 -15.34
CA THR A 141 -13.28 -5.12 -14.16
C THR A 141 -13.36 -3.61 -14.37
N LEU A 142 -12.32 -3.00 -14.93
CA LEU A 142 -12.31 -1.58 -15.25
C LEU A 142 -13.29 -1.23 -16.35
N ALA A 143 -13.44 -2.08 -17.38
CA ALA A 143 -14.40 -1.90 -18.47
C ALA A 143 -15.87 -1.94 -18.01
N GLN A 144 -16.19 -2.62 -16.90
CA GLN A 144 -17.55 -2.66 -16.33
C GLN A 144 -18.01 -1.32 -15.74
N ALA A 145 -17.08 -0.43 -15.37
CA ALA A 145 -17.38 0.84 -14.74
C ALA A 145 -16.53 1.99 -15.33
N PRO A 146 -16.67 2.30 -16.64
CA PRO A 146 -15.76 3.20 -17.35
C PRO A 146 -15.88 4.67 -16.92
N ALA A 147 -16.93 5.04 -16.20
CA ALA A 147 -17.14 6.38 -15.68
C ALA A 147 -16.90 6.50 -14.17
N THR A 148 -16.53 5.41 -13.50
CA THR A 148 -16.33 5.41 -12.04
C THR A 148 -14.87 5.66 -11.71
N PRO A 149 -14.52 6.76 -11.03
CA PRO A 149 -13.16 7.04 -10.61
C PRO A 149 -12.61 5.87 -9.81
N THR A 150 -11.43 5.41 -10.16
CA THR A 150 -10.88 4.17 -9.63
C THR A 150 -9.42 4.35 -9.21
N VAL A 151 -9.04 3.80 -8.06
CA VAL A 151 -7.64 3.55 -7.72
C VAL A 151 -7.35 2.05 -7.83
N VAL A 152 -6.21 1.71 -8.40
CA VAL A 152 -5.68 0.35 -8.41
C VAL A 152 -4.66 0.26 -7.29
N ILE A 153 -4.79 -0.71 -6.40
CA ILE A 153 -3.82 -0.94 -5.32
C ILE A 153 -3.05 -2.24 -5.57
N MET A 154 -1.73 -2.20 -5.39
CA MET A 154 -0.84 -3.35 -5.56
C MET A 154 0.41 -3.16 -4.69
N HIS A 155 1.16 -4.23 -4.38
CA HIS A 155 2.34 -4.08 -3.54
C HIS A 155 3.57 -3.61 -4.32
N HIS A 156 4.04 -4.41 -5.28
CA HIS A 156 5.24 -4.08 -6.05
C HIS A 156 4.93 -3.01 -7.10
N PRO A 157 5.67 -1.88 -7.15
CA PRO A 157 5.44 -0.83 -8.15
C PRO A 157 5.78 -1.31 -9.57
N PRO A 158 4.98 -0.91 -10.59
CA PRO A 158 5.16 -1.35 -11.97
C PRO A 158 6.25 -0.54 -12.71
N PHE A 159 7.27 -0.06 -11.99
CA PHE A 159 8.34 0.76 -12.57
C PHE A 159 9.62 0.65 -11.76
N ALA A 160 10.75 0.80 -12.45
CA ALA A 160 12.05 0.93 -11.80
C ALA A 160 12.21 2.29 -11.12
N THR A 161 12.76 2.29 -9.92
CA THR A 161 12.89 3.46 -9.03
C THR A 161 14.26 4.10 -9.08
N GLY A 162 15.27 3.37 -9.60
CA GLY A 162 16.67 3.73 -9.56
C GLY A 162 17.39 3.28 -8.29
N ILE A 163 16.68 2.76 -7.29
CA ILE A 163 17.27 2.13 -6.11
C ILE A 163 17.61 0.68 -6.48
N GLY A 164 18.85 0.45 -6.92
CA GLY A 164 19.22 -0.76 -7.67
C GLY A 164 18.90 -2.09 -6.98
N HIS A 165 19.06 -2.20 -5.67
CA HIS A 165 18.73 -3.43 -4.94
C HIS A 165 17.20 -3.68 -4.86
N MET A 166 16.39 -2.61 -4.76
CA MET A 166 14.93 -2.72 -4.78
C MET A 166 14.40 -3.03 -6.18
N ASP A 167 15.02 -2.45 -7.21
CA ASP A 167 14.64 -2.76 -8.60
C ASP A 167 14.92 -4.22 -8.99
N GLN A 168 15.90 -4.90 -8.33
CA GLN A 168 16.17 -6.33 -8.52
C GLN A 168 15.06 -7.23 -7.95
N ILE A 169 14.34 -6.76 -6.96
CA ILE A 169 13.19 -7.43 -6.34
C ILE A 169 11.87 -6.70 -6.63
N GLY A 170 11.84 -5.87 -7.67
CA GLY A 170 10.64 -5.18 -8.14
C GLY A 170 9.63 -6.10 -8.84
N LEU A 171 8.73 -5.52 -9.59
CA LEU A 171 7.73 -6.23 -10.39
C LEU A 171 8.37 -6.71 -11.73
N ALA A 172 8.49 -8.00 -11.91
CA ALA A 172 9.23 -8.60 -13.04
C ALA A 172 8.65 -8.25 -14.43
N ASN A 173 7.33 -8.00 -14.51
CA ASN A 173 6.61 -7.75 -15.76
C ASN A 173 5.66 -6.54 -15.65
N GLY A 174 6.10 -5.48 -14.97
CA GLY A 174 5.29 -4.27 -14.75
C GLY A 174 4.84 -3.57 -16.03
N GLU A 175 5.58 -3.76 -17.13
CA GLU A 175 5.28 -3.19 -18.45
C GLU A 175 3.95 -3.65 -19.04
N ILE A 176 3.43 -4.83 -18.64
CA ILE A 176 2.14 -5.31 -19.17
C ILE A 176 0.93 -4.57 -18.56
N LEU A 177 1.11 -3.90 -17.42
CA LEU A 177 0.05 -3.16 -16.76
C LEU A 177 -0.19 -1.80 -17.44
N GLU A 178 0.86 -1.12 -17.90
CA GLU A 178 0.75 0.24 -18.45
C GLU A 178 -0.26 0.36 -19.60
N PRO A 179 -0.28 -0.56 -20.60
CA PRO A 179 -1.29 -0.55 -21.65
C PRO A 179 -2.72 -0.79 -21.14
N VAL A 180 -2.89 -1.55 -20.06
CA VAL A 180 -4.20 -1.75 -19.44
C VAL A 180 -4.68 -0.43 -18.82
N ILE A 181 -3.87 0.20 -17.98
CA ILE A 181 -4.22 1.48 -17.36
C ILE A 181 -4.51 2.56 -18.43
N ALA A 182 -3.71 2.61 -19.50
CA ALA A 182 -3.90 3.60 -20.58
C ALA A 182 -5.25 3.49 -21.31
N ARG A 183 -5.88 2.32 -21.33
CA ARG A 183 -7.22 2.13 -21.92
C ARG A 183 -8.34 2.57 -20.99
N HIS A 184 -8.05 2.80 -19.71
CA HIS A 184 -9.04 3.08 -18.65
C HIS A 184 -8.78 4.45 -18.00
N PRO A 185 -9.15 5.56 -18.65
CA PRO A 185 -8.85 6.93 -18.17
C PRO A 185 -9.51 7.28 -16.83
N GLN A 186 -10.48 6.49 -16.35
CA GLN A 186 -11.08 6.60 -15.03
C GLN A 186 -10.14 6.15 -13.90
N VAL A 187 -8.96 5.55 -14.22
CA VAL A 187 -7.97 5.19 -13.22
C VAL A 187 -7.20 6.43 -12.78
N GLU A 188 -7.56 6.94 -11.62
CA GLU A 188 -6.97 8.14 -11.03
C GLU A 188 -5.51 7.90 -10.60
N ARG A 189 -5.19 6.70 -10.07
CA ARG A 189 -3.85 6.38 -9.59
C ARG A 189 -3.65 4.88 -9.40
N VAL A 190 -2.39 4.44 -9.55
CA VAL A 190 -1.91 3.13 -9.08
C VAL A 190 -1.12 3.35 -7.80
N LEU A 191 -1.62 2.81 -6.67
CA LEU A 191 -1.05 2.96 -5.34
C LEU A 191 -0.26 1.72 -4.95
N CYS A 192 1.02 1.88 -4.62
CA CYS A 192 1.95 0.79 -4.34
C CYS A 192 2.63 0.94 -2.98
N GLY A 193 3.24 -0.14 -2.51
CA GLY A 193 4.13 -0.22 -1.35
C GLY A 193 5.56 -0.56 -1.73
N HIS A 194 6.17 -1.49 -0.98
CA HIS A 194 7.44 -2.15 -1.22
C HIS A 194 8.70 -1.29 -1.05
N LEU A 195 8.64 -0.01 -1.39
CA LEU A 195 9.79 0.89 -1.41
C LEU A 195 9.98 1.65 -0.10
N HIS A 196 8.98 1.63 0.81
CA HIS A 196 8.96 2.41 2.05
C HIS A 196 9.25 3.90 1.84
N ARG A 197 9.06 4.42 0.62
CA ARG A 197 9.35 5.82 0.23
C ARG A 197 8.26 6.34 -0.67
N SER A 198 8.04 7.66 -0.64
CA SER A 198 7.16 8.32 -1.59
C SER A 198 7.90 8.54 -2.91
N ILE A 199 7.58 7.72 -3.92
CA ILE A 199 8.14 7.81 -5.28
C ILE A 199 6.96 7.89 -6.24
N GLN A 200 7.09 8.67 -7.31
CA GLN A 200 6.02 8.87 -8.28
C GLN A 200 6.56 8.77 -9.71
N LYS A 201 5.79 8.13 -10.57
CA LYS A 201 6.06 8.05 -12.01
C LYS A 201 4.77 8.21 -12.80
N ARG A 202 4.81 8.97 -13.91
CA ARG A 202 3.73 8.97 -14.90
C ARG A 202 3.58 7.56 -15.49
N PHE A 203 2.37 7.02 -15.51
CA PHE A 203 2.11 5.64 -15.87
C PHE A 203 0.73 5.48 -16.51
N GLY A 204 0.67 5.06 -17.78
CA GLY A 204 -0.57 4.78 -18.49
C GLY A 204 -1.57 5.97 -18.57
N GLY A 205 -1.07 7.21 -18.64
CA GLY A 205 -1.94 8.40 -18.60
C GLY A 205 -2.32 8.87 -17.19
N SER A 206 -2.06 8.06 -16.16
CA SER A 206 -2.23 8.34 -14.74
C SER A 206 -0.86 8.49 -14.05
N ILE A 207 -0.82 8.26 -12.75
CA ILE A 207 0.40 8.22 -11.92
C ILE A 207 0.43 6.89 -11.17
N ALA A 208 1.58 6.20 -11.18
CA ALA A 208 1.89 5.15 -10.21
C ALA A 208 2.77 5.74 -9.11
N SER A 209 2.44 5.44 -7.85
CA SER A 209 3.14 5.99 -6.68
C SER A 209 3.33 4.95 -5.60
N THR A 210 4.42 5.09 -4.82
CA THR A 210 4.68 4.28 -3.63
C THR A 210 4.46 5.09 -2.37
N CYS A 211 4.19 4.40 -1.25
CA CYS A 211 3.92 4.99 0.05
C CYS A 211 5.15 4.86 0.98
N PRO A 212 5.45 5.85 1.83
CA PRO A 212 6.43 5.67 2.90
C PRO A 212 5.90 4.69 3.97
N SER A 213 6.81 4.01 4.66
CA SER A 213 6.47 3.16 5.80
C SER A 213 6.26 4.01 7.07
N PRO A 214 5.36 3.61 7.97
CA PRO A 214 5.24 4.22 9.29
C PRO A 214 6.38 3.82 10.24
N ALA A 215 7.30 2.96 9.83
CA ALA A 215 8.39 2.44 10.67
C ALA A 215 9.78 2.88 10.18
N HIS A 216 10.28 2.33 9.10
CA HIS A 216 11.61 2.59 8.56
C HIS A 216 11.55 2.76 7.04
N GLN A 217 12.55 3.41 6.47
CA GLN A 217 12.61 3.74 5.06
C GLN A 217 13.76 3.01 4.37
N VAL A 218 13.59 2.54 3.13
CA VAL A 218 14.72 2.10 2.31
C VAL A 218 15.65 3.29 2.09
N GLN A 219 16.97 3.12 2.29
CA GLN A 219 17.92 4.21 2.06
C GLN A 219 17.88 4.67 0.59
N LEU A 220 17.74 5.97 0.38
CA LEU A 220 17.82 6.54 -0.96
C LEU A 220 19.29 6.59 -1.41
N ASP A 221 19.69 5.62 -2.21
CA ASP A 221 20.99 5.58 -2.85
C ASP A 221 20.84 5.12 -4.29
N LEU A 222 21.09 6.02 -5.22
CA LEU A 222 20.92 5.80 -6.67
C LEU A 222 22.22 5.36 -7.35
N ARG A 223 23.31 5.11 -6.59
CA ARG A 223 24.58 4.67 -7.15
C ARG A 223 24.49 3.21 -7.58
N THR A 224 25.12 2.89 -8.71
CA THR A 224 25.27 1.49 -9.13
C THR A 224 26.01 0.68 -8.06
N GLY A 225 25.42 -0.45 -7.65
CA GLY A 225 26.01 -1.31 -6.62
C GLY A 225 25.92 -0.77 -5.19
N ALA A 226 25.04 0.20 -4.94
CA ALA A 226 24.75 0.68 -3.59
C ALA A 226 24.36 -0.47 -2.65
N PRO A 227 24.78 -0.45 -1.38
CA PRO A 227 24.43 -1.49 -0.41
C PRO A 227 22.93 -1.46 -0.09
N GLN A 228 22.38 -2.62 0.32
CA GLN A 228 21.01 -2.73 0.80
C GLN A 228 20.95 -2.24 2.24
N LEU A 229 20.44 -1.04 2.44
CA LEU A 229 20.35 -0.41 3.75
C LEU A 229 18.97 0.21 3.96
N PHE A 230 18.59 0.34 5.23
CA PHE A 230 17.44 1.13 5.65
C PHE A 230 17.89 2.25 6.59
N VAL A 231 17.03 3.26 6.72
CA VAL A 231 17.26 4.42 7.59
C VAL A 231 16.01 4.74 8.39
N MET A 232 16.19 5.34 9.55
CA MET A 232 15.11 5.81 10.42
C MET A 232 14.75 7.27 10.07
N GLU A 233 14.51 7.54 8.78
CA GLU A 233 13.95 8.81 8.32
C GLU A 233 12.52 8.98 8.86
N PRO A 234 11.96 10.20 8.84
CA PRO A 234 10.62 10.40 9.38
C PRO A 234 9.62 9.40 8.81
N PRO A 235 8.91 8.66 9.68
CA PRO A 235 7.86 7.74 9.27
C PRO A 235 6.70 8.50 8.66
N GLY A 236 5.91 7.85 7.81
CA GLY A 236 4.82 8.54 7.15
C GLY A 236 3.76 7.63 6.54
N TYR A 237 2.75 8.27 5.97
CA TYR A 237 1.68 7.66 5.19
C TYR A 237 1.18 8.65 4.15
N GLN A 238 0.21 8.27 3.32
CA GLN A 238 -0.39 9.17 2.34
C GLN A 238 -1.89 9.37 2.57
N LEU A 239 -2.37 10.58 2.30
CA LEU A 239 -3.78 10.93 2.21
C LEU A 239 -4.11 11.28 0.76
N HIS A 240 -5.14 10.65 0.22
CA HIS A 240 -5.62 10.85 -1.13
C HIS A 240 -7.02 11.47 -1.06
N LEU A 241 -7.10 12.76 -1.35
CA LEU A 241 -8.37 13.48 -1.44
C LEU A 241 -8.90 13.41 -2.87
N TRP A 242 -10.02 12.74 -3.04
CA TRP A 242 -10.75 12.72 -4.30
C TRP A 242 -12.01 13.60 -4.22
N THR A 243 -12.19 14.42 -5.25
CA THR A 243 -13.39 15.23 -5.45
C THR A 243 -13.87 15.12 -6.90
N PRO A 244 -15.20 15.24 -7.17
CA PRO A 244 -15.73 15.13 -8.53
C PRO A 244 -15.12 16.13 -9.52
N ASP A 245 -14.82 17.34 -9.07
CA ASP A 245 -14.34 18.41 -9.92
C ASP A 245 -12.81 18.51 -9.96
N GLY A 246 -12.12 17.98 -8.93
CA GLY A 246 -10.67 18.14 -8.74
C GLY A 246 -9.86 16.87 -9.01
N GLY A 247 -10.52 15.71 -9.21
CA GLY A 247 -9.82 14.42 -9.30
C GLY A 247 -9.12 14.04 -7.99
N LEU A 248 -8.03 13.29 -8.08
CA LEU A 248 -7.29 12.77 -6.93
C LEU A 248 -6.03 13.61 -6.60
N VAL A 249 -6.03 14.24 -5.44
CA VAL A 249 -4.87 14.93 -4.87
C VAL A 249 -4.25 14.08 -3.76
N SER A 250 -2.93 13.91 -3.78
CA SER A 250 -2.22 13.08 -2.78
C SER A 250 -1.27 13.93 -1.95
N HIS A 251 -1.33 13.73 -0.63
CA HIS A 251 -0.46 14.36 0.35
C HIS A 251 0.36 13.29 1.08
N THR A 252 1.67 13.51 1.22
CA THR A 252 2.49 12.71 2.13
C THR A 252 2.47 13.36 3.50
N VAL A 253 2.18 12.58 4.52
CA VAL A 253 2.06 13.01 5.91
C VAL A 253 3.19 12.39 6.72
N ALA A 254 3.98 13.20 7.40
CA ALA A 254 4.99 12.74 8.35
C ALA A 254 4.34 12.45 9.71
N ILE A 255 4.71 11.34 10.33
CA ILE A 255 4.26 10.96 11.68
C ILE A 255 5.29 11.48 12.69
N GLY A 256 4.87 12.35 13.59
CA GLY A 256 5.75 12.90 14.62
C GLY A 256 5.14 14.11 15.30
N ASP A 257 5.83 14.58 16.33
CA ASP A 257 5.51 15.82 17.01
C ASP A 257 6.32 16.95 16.37
N PHE A 258 5.63 17.90 15.73
CA PHE A 258 6.25 19.04 15.07
C PHE A 258 5.79 20.32 15.75
N ASP A 259 6.69 21.27 15.86
CA ASP A 259 6.37 22.58 16.43
C ASP A 259 5.36 23.33 15.53
N GLY A 260 4.35 23.96 16.15
CA GLY A 260 3.24 24.61 15.45
C GLY A 260 1.88 23.99 15.82
N PRO A 261 0.80 24.37 15.09
CA PRO A 261 0.78 25.26 13.91
C PRO A 261 0.96 26.74 14.26
N TYR A 262 1.61 27.49 13.36
CA TYR A 262 1.75 28.95 13.46
C TYR A 262 0.94 29.62 12.35
N PRO A 263 0.32 30.81 12.61
CA PRO A 263 -0.29 31.60 11.54
C PRO A 263 0.78 32.15 10.58
N PHE A 264 0.38 32.36 9.33
CA PHE A 264 1.27 33.00 8.33
C PHE A 264 1.31 34.54 8.42
N ASP A 265 0.43 35.15 9.21
CA ASP A 265 0.22 36.59 9.42
C ASP A 265 0.63 37.02 10.83
#